data_bfd3c42033edd4c90974c5e1c4b92631
#
_entry.id   bfd3c42033edd4c90974c5e1c4b92631
#
_cell.length_a   1.000
_cell.length_b   1.000
_cell.length_c   1.000
_cell.angle_alpha   90.00
_cell.angle_beta   90.00
_cell.angle_gamma   90.00
#
_symmetry.space_group_name_H-M   'P 1'
#
loop_
_entity.id
_entity.type
_entity.pdbx_description
1 polymer ?
#
loop_
_entity_poly.entity_id
_entity_poly.type
_entity_poly.pdbx_seq_one_letter_code
_entity_poly.pdbx_strand_id
1 'polypeptide(L)'
;MRSVAVAWGDKLRAGHLTKYEAWTALSTRVMKALLCSAPALTITKAEATHIMAPILMSGLNALGMQQYLPRAVVYVPLKYQGLAVPNLYVETGIQHVTLLLQEMHANSPTGRLLCMSIEATKVEVGIGGSLFAQPFTRYGALAMDCWVTHTWRFLSEHEITISDQVGDLRLRRQGDLFLTDAFIQNGMRGATLKWKLFQISPRPMGSIS
;
A
#
# COMPACT_ATOMS: atom_id res chain seq x y z
N MET A 1 -14.28 5.66 5.82
CA MET A 1 -14.51 4.34 5.20
C MET A 1 -15.29 3.38 6.12
N ARG A 2 -14.83 3.07 7.31
CA ARG A 2 -15.51 2.09 8.19
C ARG A 2 -16.95 2.45 8.52
N SER A 3 -17.27 3.71 8.84
CA SER A 3 -18.64 4.17 9.11
C SER A 3 -19.58 3.92 7.92
N VAL A 4 -19.10 4.15 6.71
CA VAL A 4 -19.83 3.86 5.47
C VAL A 4 -20.07 2.36 5.32
N ALA A 5 -19.06 1.54 5.61
CA ALA A 5 -19.15 0.08 5.56
C ALA A 5 -20.16 -0.49 6.57
N VAL A 6 -20.17 0.02 7.80
CA VAL A 6 -21.11 -0.37 8.84
C VAL A 6 -22.54 0.06 8.48
N ALA A 7 -22.75 1.33 8.14
CA ALA A 7 -24.05 1.87 7.76
C ALA A 7 -24.65 1.11 6.56
N TRP A 8 -23.81 0.68 5.64
CA TRP A 8 -24.23 -0.11 4.50
C TRP A 8 -24.61 -1.54 4.93
N GLY A 9 -23.80 -2.18 5.77
CA GLY A 9 -24.11 -3.48 6.33
C GLY A 9 -25.45 -3.51 7.08
N ASP A 10 -25.77 -2.44 7.81
CA ASP A 10 -27.03 -2.29 8.52
C ASP A 10 -28.23 -2.12 7.57
N LYS A 11 -28.06 -1.34 6.52
CA LYS A 11 -29.08 -1.22 5.45
C LYS A 11 -29.34 -2.53 4.73
N LEU A 12 -28.32 -3.34 4.49
CA LEU A 12 -28.48 -4.68 3.93
C LEU A 12 -29.28 -5.61 4.81
N ARG A 13 -29.03 -5.57 6.12
CA ARG A 13 -29.79 -6.38 7.10
C ARG A 13 -31.23 -5.97 7.22
N ALA A 14 -31.52 -4.67 7.12
CA ALA A 14 -32.86 -4.12 7.23
C ALA A 14 -33.66 -4.23 5.92
N GLY A 15 -33.00 -4.43 4.78
CA GLY A 15 -33.63 -4.47 3.46
C GLY A 15 -33.99 -5.90 3.03
N HIS A 16 -35.14 -6.05 2.35
CA HIS A 16 -35.58 -7.31 1.74
C HIS A 16 -35.06 -7.41 0.28
N LEU A 17 -33.71 -7.39 0.13
CA LEU A 17 -33.08 -7.52 -1.18
C LEU A 17 -33.01 -8.98 -1.62
N THR A 18 -33.27 -9.23 -2.88
CA THR A 18 -32.95 -10.52 -3.49
C THR A 18 -31.44 -10.72 -3.54
N LYS A 19 -31.00 -11.98 -3.68
CA LYS A 19 -29.55 -12.32 -3.78
C LYS A 19 -28.87 -11.55 -4.91
N TYR A 20 -29.53 -11.40 -6.04
CA TYR A 20 -29.03 -10.66 -7.20
C TYR A 20 -28.89 -9.16 -6.92
N GLU A 21 -29.88 -8.54 -6.29
CA GLU A 21 -29.83 -7.13 -5.92
C GLU A 21 -28.74 -6.86 -4.87
N ALA A 22 -28.60 -7.74 -3.88
CA ALA A 22 -27.54 -7.66 -2.88
C ALA A 22 -26.15 -7.72 -3.53
N TRP A 23 -25.95 -8.66 -4.49
CA TRP A 23 -24.68 -8.78 -5.22
C TRP A 23 -24.42 -7.54 -6.10
N THR A 24 -25.41 -7.10 -6.84
CA THR A 24 -25.31 -5.90 -7.69
C THR A 24 -24.98 -4.67 -6.84
N ALA A 25 -25.67 -4.48 -5.72
CA ALA A 25 -25.42 -3.37 -4.81
C ALA A 25 -24.00 -3.44 -4.22
N LEU A 26 -23.53 -4.61 -3.81
CA LEU A 26 -22.16 -4.81 -3.31
C LEU A 26 -21.11 -4.41 -4.36
N SER A 27 -21.21 -4.96 -5.55
CA SER A 27 -20.21 -4.78 -6.61
C SER A 27 -20.22 -3.38 -7.23
N THR A 28 -21.42 -2.80 -7.46
CA THR A 28 -21.57 -1.54 -8.21
C THR A 28 -21.56 -0.30 -7.33
N ARG A 29 -22.04 -0.39 -6.08
CA ARG A 29 -22.18 0.78 -5.20
C ARG A 29 -21.12 0.79 -4.10
N VAL A 30 -21.08 -0.28 -3.32
CA VAL A 30 -20.26 -0.30 -2.10
C VAL A 30 -18.77 -0.33 -2.43
N MET A 31 -18.36 -1.29 -3.25
CA MET A 31 -16.96 -1.40 -3.62
C MET A 31 -16.49 -0.16 -4.38
N LYS A 32 -17.30 0.40 -5.28
CA LYS A 32 -16.93 1.65 -5.97
C LYS A 32 -16.80 2.84 -5.01
N ALA A 33 -17.70 2.97 -4.03
CA ALA A 33 -17.62 4.04 -3.05
C ALA A 33 -16.37 3.93 -2.16
N LEU A 34 -15.96 2.71 -1.80
CA LEU A 34 -14.74 2.48 -1.04
C LEU A 34 -13.48 2.72 -1.88
N LEU A 35 -13.49 2.29 -3.14
CA LEU A 35 -12.34 2.39 -4.03
C LEU A 35 -12.14 3.79 -4.62
N CYS A 36 -13.17 4.64 -4.62
CA CYS A 36 -13.06 6.00 -5.14
C CYS A 36 -11.96 6.83 -4.47
N SER A 37 -11.76 6.66 -3.16
CA SER A 37 -10.73 7.35 -2.39
C SER A 37 -9.42 6.55 -2.25
N ALA A 38 -9.37 5.31 -2.72
CA ALA A 38 -8.23 4.42 -2.57
C ALA A 38 -6.91 4.96 -3.13
N PRO A 39 -6.87 5.66 -4.28
CA PRO A 39 -5.60 6.20 -4.80
C PRO A 39 -4.90 7.18 -3.87
N ALA A 40 -5.66 7.90 -3.03
CA ALA A 40 -5.12 8.92 -2.13
C ALA A 40 -4.90 8.43 -0.70
N LEU A 41 -5.33 7.21 -0.37
CA LEU A 41 -5.30 6.68 0.99
C LEU A 41 -4.23 5.61 1.16
N THR A 42 -3.55 5.65 2.29
CA THR A 42 -2.66 4.56 2.72
C THR A 42 -3.44 3.64 3.65
N ILE A 43 -3.62 2.39 3.23
CA ILE A 43 -4.39 1.40 4.00
C ILE A 43 -3.51 0.16 4.21
N THR A 44 -3.35 -0.24 5.46
CA THR A 44 -2.67 -1.50 5.80
C THR A 44 -3.59 -2.70 5.54
N LYS A 45 -3.01 -3.88 5.41
CA LYS A 45 -3.76 -5.13 5.24
C LYS A 45 -4.73 -5.41 6.40
N ALA A 46 -4.33 -5.03 7.63
CA ALA A 46 -5.17 -5.17 8.82
C ALA A 46 -6.37 -4.20 8.77
N GLU A 47 -6.14 -2.95 8.41
CA GLU A 47 -7.21 -1.95 8.26
C GLU A 47 -8.17 -2.31 7.13
N ALA A 48 -7.67 -2.74 5.97
CA ALA A 48 -8.51 -3.22 4.87
C ALA A 48 -9.41 -4.38 5.32
N THR A 49 -8.87 -5.34 6.06
CA THR A 49 -9.63 -6.46 6.62
C THR A 49 -10.69 -5.97 7.59
N HIS A 50 -10.36 -5.01 8.45
CA HIS A 50 -11.27 -4.43 9.43
C HIS A 50 -12.41 -3.62 8.79
N ILE A 51 -12.13 -2.91 7.71
CA ILE A 51 -13.14 -2.18 6.91
C ILE A 51 -14.07 -3.16 6.19
N MET A 52 -13.52 -4.22 5.60
CA MET A 52 -14.29 -5.20 4.83
C MET A 52 -15.15 -6.15 5.69
N ALA A 53 -14.77 -6.37 6.94
CA ALA A 53 -15.46 -7.33 7.82
C ALA A 53 -16.98 -7.11 7.92
N PRO A 54 -17.51 -5.92 8.25
CA PRO A 54 -18.97 -5.70 8.35
C PRO A 54 -19.69 -5.88 7.01
N ILE A 55 -19.03 -5.50 5.91
CA ILE A 55 -19.58 -5.64 4.55
C ILE A 55 -19.71 -7.12 4.19
N LEU A 56 -18.67 -7.91 4.43
CA LEU A 56 -18.68 -9.33 4.11
C LEU A 56 -19.65 -10.11 4.98
N MET A 57 -19.72 -9.80 6.28
CA MET A 57 -20.68 -10.45 7.18
C MET A 57 -22.12 -10.22 6.73
N SER A 58 -22.49 -9.01 6.37
CA SER A 58 -23.86 -8.69 5.92
C SER A 58 -24.08 -9.13 4.47
N GLY A 59 -23.13 -8.91 3.59
CA GLY A 59 -23.23 -9.24 2.18
C GLY A 59 -23.31 -10.75 1.92
N LEU A 60 -22.47 -11.55 2.58
CA LEU A 60 -22.52 -13.01 2.43
C LEU A 60 -23.83 -13.60 2.91
N ASN A 61 -24.36 -13.11 4.05
CA ASN A 61 -25.66 -13.53 4.54
C ASN A 61 -26.79 -13.17 3.56
N ALA A 62 -26.79 -11.97 3.00
CA ALA A 62 -27.76 -11.54 2.00
C ALA A 62 -27.71 -12.40 0.72
N LEU A 63 -26.52 -12.90 0.37
CA LEU A 63 -26.32 -13.85 -0.73
C LEU A 63 -26.74 -15.29 -0.38
N GLY A 64 -27.14 -15.55 0.88
CA GLY A 64 -27.47 -16.89 1.37
C GLY A 64 -26.24 -17.75 1.62
N MET A 65 -25.07 -17.15 1.80
CA MET A 65 -23.81 -17.84 2.10
C MET A 65 -23.45 -17.71 3.58
N GLN A 66 -22.66 -18.66 4.07
CA GLN A 66 -22.17 -18.58 5.45
C GLN A 66 -21.22 -17.37 5.63
N GLN A 67 -21.42 -16.61 6.69
CA GLN A 67 -20.57 -15.46 7.04
C GLN A 67 -19.10 -15.82 7.32
N TYR A 68 -18.84 -17.08 7.68
CA TYR A 68 -17.49 -17.62 7.97
C TYR A 68 -16.83 -18.28 6.76
N LEU A 69 -17.36 -18.06 5.56
CA LEU A 69 -16.74 -18.58 4.34
C LEU A 69 -15.24 -18.18 4.29
N PRO A 70 -14.33 -19.10 3.97
CA PRO A 70 -12.89 -18.79 3.89
C PRO A 70 -12.63 -17.61 2.96
N ARG A 71 -11.85 -16.65 3.42
CA ARG A 71 -11.56 -15.43 2.64
C ARG A 71 -10.92 -15.71 1.28
N ALA A 72 -10.16 -16.80 1.19
CA ALA A 72 -9.64 -17.27 -0.09
C ALA A 72 -10.76 -17.50 -1.11
N VAL A 73 -11.85 -18.17 -0.74
CA VAL A 73 -13.00 -18.41 -1.63
C VAL A 73 -13.73 -17.11 -1.98
N VAL A 74 -13.83 -16.19 -1.03
CA VAL A 74 -14.50 -14.88 -1.24
C VAL A 74 -13.77 -14.04 -2.31
N TYR A 75 -12.44 -14.03 -2.30
CA TYR A 75 -11.64 -13.16 -3.17
C TYR A 75 -11.19 -13.81 -4.47
N VAL A 76 -11.24 -15.14 -4.56
CA VAL A 76 -10.85 -15.89 -5.77
C VAL A 76 -11.79 -15.57 -6.93
N PRO A 77 -11.28 -15.38 -8.16
CA PRO A 77 -12.09 -15.14 -9.36
C PRO A 77 -13.11 -16.23 -9.65
N LEU A 78 -14.22 -15.85 -10.28
CA LEU A 78 -15.31 -16.77 -10.65
C LEU A 78 -14.84 -17.98 -11.47
N LYS A 79 -13.84 -17.81 -12.33
CA LYS A 79 -13.25 -18.90 -13.12
C LYS A 79 -12.68 -20.05 -12.28
N TYR A 80 -12.35 -19.78 -11.01
CA TYR A 80 -11.86 -20.74 -10.04
C TYR A 80 -12.90 -21.06 -8.95
N GLN A 81 -14.19 -20.86 -9.25
CA GLN A 81 -15.32 -21.10 -8.35
C GLN A 81 -15.30 -20.20 -7.08
N GLY A 82 -14.59 -19.09 -7.10
CA GLY A 82 -14.65 -18.08 -6.07
C GLY A 82 -15.81 -17.10 -6.26
N LEU A 83 -15.96 -16.17 -5.32
CA LEU A 83 -17.01 -15.13 -5.40
C LEU A 83 -16.54 -13.86 -6.12
N ALA A 84 -15.27 -13.74 -6.44
CA ALA A 84 -14.69 -12.56 -7.07
C ALA A 84 -15.03 -11.22 -6.37
N VAL A 85 -15.20 -11.23 -5.04
CA VAL A 85 -15.34 -9.99 -4.28
C VAL A 85 -13.98 -9.28 -4.31
N PRO A 86 -13.91 -8.00 -4.69
CA PRO A 86 -12.64 -7.27 -4.70
C PRO A 86 -12.01 -7.21 -3.31
N ASN A 87 -10.73 -7.51 -3.21
CA ASN A 87 -9.97 -7.33 -1.98
C ASN A 87 -9.53 -5.87 -1.87
N LEU A 88 -10.02 -5.16 -0.87
CA LEU A 88 -9.76 -3.72 -0.71
C LEU A 88 -8.26 -3.39 -0.66
N TYR A 89 -7.43 -4.20 0.00
CA TYR A 89 -5.98 -3.98 0.06
C TYR A 89 -5.33 -4.14 -1.32
N VAL A 90 -5.67 -5.20 -2.03
CA VAL A 90 -5.12 -5.47 -3.37
C VAL A 90 -5.56 -4.43 -4.38
N GLU A 91 -6.85 -4.07 -4.39
CA GLU A 91 -7.38 -3.04 -5.28
C GLU A 91 -6.75 -1.66 -5.01
N THR A 92 -6.56 -1.30 -3.73
CA THR A 92 -5.86 -0.07 -3.36
C THR A 92 -4.41 -0.09 -3.86
N GLY A 93 -3.71 -1.19 -3.69
CA GLY A 93 -2.35 -1.35 -4.18
C GLY A 93 -2.25 -1.25 -5.70
N ILE A 94 -3.18 -1.87 -6.43
CA ILE A 94 -3.26 -1.76 -7.90
C ILE A 94 -3.48 -0.31 -8.34
N GLN A 95 -4.37 0.42 -7.66
CA GLN A 95 -4.62 1.83 -7.97
C GLN A 95 -3.42 2.72 -7.66
N HIS A 96 -2.68 2.44 -6.57
CA HIS A 96 -1.42 3.14 -6.26
C HIS A 96 -0.38 2.91 -7.36
N VAL A 97 -0.20 1.66 -7.78
CA VAL A 97 0.75 1.32 -8.86
C VAL A 97 0.32 1.98 -10.17
N THR A 98 -0.96 1.96 -10.50
CA THR A 98 -1.50 2.61 -11.71
C THR A 98 -1.24 4.11 -11.69
N LEU A 99 -1.56 4.77 -10.57
CA LEU A 99 -1.31 6.21 -10.39
C LEU A 99 0.20 6.51 -10.48
N LEU A 100 1.04 5.71 -9.82
CA LEU A 100 2.48 5.85 -9.88
C LEU A 100 3.00 5.80 -11.32
N LEU A 101 2.61 4.77 -12.09
CA LEU A 101 3.05 4.59 -13.47
C LEU A 101 2.55 5.71 -14.40
N GLN A 102 1.31 6.18 -14.21
CA GLN A 102 0.75 7.28 -14.99
C GLN A 102 1.45 8.60 -14.69
N GLU A 103 1.67 8.92 -13.43
CA GLU A 103 2.18 10.22 -13.01
C GLU A 103 3.70 10.33 -13.12
N MET A 104 4.46 9.24 -12.97
CA MET A 104 5.92 9.28 -13.18
C MET A 104 6.32 9.73 -14.58
N HIS A 105 5.49 9.44 -15.60
CA HIS A 105 5.72 9.83 -16.97
C HIS A 105 5.05 11.15 -17.36
N ALA A 106 4.13 11.64 -16.51
CA ALA A 106 3.41 12.85 -16.78
C ALA A 106 4.18 14.07 -16.26
N ASN A 107 4.28 15.11 -17.10
CA ASN A 107 4.85 16.40 -16.66
C ASN A 107 3.81 17.21 -15.86
N SER A 108 3.18 16.56 -14.88
CA SER A 108 2.14 17.11 -14.01
C SER A 108 2.75 17.60 -12.69
N PRO A 109 2.09 18.50 -11.95
CA PRO A 109 2.49 18.84 -10.59
C PRO A 109 2.51 17.61 -9.66
N THR A 110 1.55 16.70 -9.81
CA THR A 110 1.47 15.44 -9.06
C THR A 110 2.66 14.53 -9.36
N GLY A 111 3.03 14.39 -10.64
CA GLY A 111 4.18 13.59 -11.04
C GLY A 111 5.49 14.14 -10.46
N ARG A 112 5.67 15.47 -10.46
CA ARG A 112 6.84 16.10 -9.84
C ARG A 112 6.90 15.85 -8.34
N LEU A 113 5.77 15.97 -7.62
CA LEU A 113 5.70 15.69 -6.18
C LEU A 113 6.01 14.21 -5.88
N LEU A 114 5.52 13.28 -6.71
CA LEU A 114 5.83 11.86 -6.59
C LEU A 114 7.32 11.59 -6.77
N CYS A 115 7.94 12.13 -7.82
CA CYS A 115 9.38 12.01 -8.03
C CYS A 115 10.18 12.56 -6.83
N MET A 116 9.83 13.74 -6.34
CA MET A 116 10.47 14.32 -5.15
C MET A 116 10.29 13.44 -3.90
N SER A 117 9.11 12.84 -3.72
CA SER A 117 8.85 11.92 -2.60
C SER A 117 9.66 10.62 -2.71
N ILE A 118 9.84 10.09 -3.94
CA ILE A 118 10.69 8.94 -4.19
C ILE A 118 12.15 9.28 -3.88
N GLU A 119 12.64 10.41 -4.37
CA GLU A 119 14.00 10.89 -4.08
C GLU A 119 14.23 11.08 -2.58
N ALA A 120 13.30 11.73 -1.89
CA ALA A 120 13.38 11.92 -0.44
C ALA A 120 13.45 10.58 0.29
N THR A 121 12.62 9.61 -0.10
CA THR A 121 12.63 8.25 0.47
C THR A 121 13.95 7.53 0.17
N LYS A 122 14.50 7.66 -1.05
CA LYS A 122 15.83 7.10 -1.40
C LYS A 122 16.93 7.67 -0.51
N VAL A 123 16.93 8.98 -0.29
CA VAL A 123 17.90 9.65 0.60
C VAL A 123 17.74 9.20 2.05
N GLU A 124 16.49 9.13 2.54
CA GLU A 124 16.18 8.72 3.92
C GLU A 124 16.65 7.29 4.19
N VAL A 125 16.42 6.40 3.25
CA VAL A 125 16.77 4.97 3.36
C VAL A 125 18.24 4.72 2.99
N GLY A 126 18.88 5.64 2.25
CA GLY A 126 20.26 5.51 1.80
C GLY A 126 20.42 4.51 0.65
N ILE A 127 19.47 4.48 -0.29
CA ILE A 127 19.49 3.65 -1.49
C ILE A 127 19.96 4.48 -2.67
N GLY A 128 20.98 4.01 -3.39
CA GLY A 128 21.52 4.70 -4.56
C GLY A 128 20.76 4.44 -5.86
N GLY A 129 20.24 3.24 -6.03
CA GLY A 129 19.53 2.82 -7.25
C GLY A 129 18.01 2.97 -7.15
N SER A 130 17.27 2.22 -7.99
CA SER A 130 15.81 2.25 -7.97
C SER A 130 15.24 1.77 -6.63
N LEU A 131 14.36 2.58 -6.04
CA LEU A 131 13.69 2.28 -4.76
C LEU A 131 12.85 1.01 -4.85
N PHE A 132 12.05 0.89 -5.90
CA PHE A 132 11.09 -0.20 -6.07
C PHE A 132 11.72 -1.53 -6.49
N ALA A 133 12.99 -1.52 -6.90
CA ALA A 133 13.76 -2.73 -7.16
C ALA A 133 14.35 -3.33 -5.88
N GLN A 134 14.35 -2.59 -4.77
CA GLN A 134 14.89 -3.07 -3.50
C GLN A 134 13.82 -3.74 -2.63
N PRO A 135 14.16 -4.81 -1.89
CA PRO A 135 13.20 -5.50 -1.02
C PRO A 135 12.81 -4.62 0.18
N PHE A 136 11.52 -4.37 0.34
CA PHE A 136 10.98 -3.59 1.45
C PHE A 136 11.34 -4.18 2.82
N THR A 137 11.39 -5.50 2.94
CA THR A 137 11.74 -6.21 4.19
C THR A 137 13.13 -5.82 4.71
N ARG A 138 14.03 -5.43 3.81
CA ARG A 138 15.40 -5.07 4.16
C ARG A 138 15.54 -3.61 4.60
N TYR A 139 14.87 -2.71 3.91
CA TYR A 139 15.06 -1.27 4.04
C TYR A 139 13.87 -0.51 4.61
N GLY A 140 12.67 -1.09 4.55
CA GLY A 140 11.42 -0.40 4.91
C GLY A 140 11.33 0.07 6.36
N ALA A 141 12.11 -0.54 7.28
CA ALA A 141 12.18 -0.08 8.67
C ALA A 141 12.85 1.30 8.82
N LEU A 142 13.59 1.76 7.82
CA LEU A 142 14.28 3.05 7.80
C LEU A 142 13.40 4.16 7.24
N ALA A 143 12.46 3.82 6.37
CA ALA A 143 11.60 4.77 5.69
C ALA A 143 10.48 5.29 6.61
N MET A 144 10.13 6.56 6.44
CA MET A 144 8.92 7.13 7.05
C MET A 144 7.67 6.53 6.42
N ASP A 145 6.60 6.41 7.22
CA ASP A 145 5.32 5.90 6.75
C ASP A 145 4.63 6.96 5.88
N CYS A 146 4.61 6.72 4.57
CA CYS A 146 4.04 7.62 3.57
C CYS A 146 3.44 6.83 2.40
N TRP A 147 2.79 7.53 1.46
CA TRP A 147 2.17 6.90 0.30
C TRP A 147 3.17 6.09 -0.55
N VAL A 148 4.38 6.60 -0.76
CA VAL A 148 5.44 5.92 -1.53
C VAL A 148 5.88 4.64 -0.84
N THR A 149 6.06 4.67 0.48
CA THR A 149 6.44 3.49 1.29
C THR A 149 5.36 2.43 1.32
N HIS A 150 4.08 2.81 1.34
CA HIS A 150 2.96 1.87 1.21
C HIS A 150 2.95 1.19 -0.17
N THR A 151 3.16 1.96 -1.23
CA THR A 151 3.25 1.42 -2.59
C THR A 151 4.45 0.48 -2.73
N TRP A 152 5.61 0.87 -2.20
CA TRP A 152 6.81 0.02 -2.19
C TRP A 152 6.60 -1.29 -1.42
N ARG A 153 5.96 -1.23 -0.25
CA ARG A 153 5.58 -2.43 0.53
C ARG A 153 4.70 -3.36 -0.28
N PHE A 154 3.66 -2.83 -0.92
CA PHE A 154 2.75 -3.60 -1.76
C PHE A 154 3.47 -4.28 -2.93
N LEU A 155 4.33 -3.55 -3.64
CA LEU A 155 5.13 -4.09 -4.74
C LEU A 155 6.06 -5.21 -4.27
N SER A 156 6.74 -5.01 -3.15
CA SER A 156 7.64 -6.02 -2.57
C SER A 156 6.90 -7.27 -2.08
N GLU A 157 5.71 -7.12 -1.49
CA GLU A 157 4.86 -8.27 -1.05
C GLU A 157 4.37 -9.12 -2.23
N HIS A 158 4.20 -8.51 -3.41
CA HIS A 158 3.71 -9.19 -4.61
C HIS A 158 4.82 -9.49 -5.63
N GLU A 159 6.08 -9.31 -5.24
CA GLU A 159 7.26 -9.56 -6.09
C GLU A 159 7.23 -8.79 -7.43
N ILE A 160 6.62 -7.61 -7.42
CA ILE A 160 6.53 -6.72 -8.57
C ILE A 160 7.68 -5.72 -8.51
N THR A 161 8.48 -5.66 -9.56
CA THR A 161 9.56 -4.68 -9.70
C THR A 161 9.19 -3.62 -10.73
N ILE A 162 9.38 -2.34 -10.36
CA ILE A 162 9.20 -1.21 -11.26
C ILE A 162 10.50 -0.43 -11.29
N SER A 163 10.95 -0.06 -12.49
CA SER A 163 12.05 0.88 -12.63
C SER A 163 11.50 2.29 -12.41
N ASP A 164 11.94 2.97 -11.35
CA ASP A 164 11.67 4.38 -11.22
C ASP A 164 12.57 5.16 -12.20
N GLN A 165 12.03 6.25 -12.75
CA GLN A 165 12.78 7.14 -13.66
C GLN A 165 13.58 8.20 -12.90
N VAL A 166 13.55 8.13 -11.58
CA VAL A 166 14.35 8.98 -10.72
C VAL A 166 15.80 8.54 -10.82
N GLY A 167 16.67 9.45 -11.21
CA GLY A 167 18.09 9.15 -11.42
C GLY A 167 18.76 8.54 -10.20
N ASP A 168 19.74 7.69 -10.43
CA ASP A 168 20.51 7.09 -9.36
C ASP A 168 21.27 8.16 -8.58
N LEU A 169 21.27 8.04 -7.25
CA LEU A 169 22.11 8.86 -6.39
C LEU A 169 23.58 8.52 -6.67
N ARG A 170 24.34 9.50 -7.16
CA ARG A 170 25.75 9.29 -7.47
C ARG A 170 26.61 9.28 -6.21
N LEU A 171 27.41 8.26 -6.06
CA LEU A 171 28.46 8.23 -5.06
C LEU A 171 29.55 9.24 -5.39
N ARG A 172 30.17 9.84 -4.37
CA ARG A 172 31.20 10.86 -4.53
C ARG A 172 32.49 10.32 -5.15
N ARG A 173 32.82 9.05 -4.84
CA ARG A 173 34.04 8.39 -5.32
C ARG A 173 33.70 7.01 -5.84
N GLN A 174 34.49 6.54 -6.79
CA GLN A 174 34.41 5.17 -7.25
C GLN A 174 34.79 4.20 -6.12
N GLY A 175 33.92 3.25 -5.80
CA GLY A 175 34.12 2.30 -4.71
C GLY A 175 33.52 2.71 -3.37
N ASP A 176 32.99 3.94 -3.23
CA ASP A 176 32.22 4.31 -2.04
C ASP A 176 30.94 3.48 -1.95
N LEU A 177 30.52 3.15 -0.71
CA LEU A 177 29.27 2.49 -0.41
C LEU A 177 28.36 3.45 0.36
N PHE A 178 27.06 3.35 0.17
CA PHE A 178 26.12 4.00 1.07
C PHE A 178 26.25 3.41 2.47
N LEU A 179 26.21 4.26 3.50
CA LEU A 179 26.33 3.84 4.90
C LEU A 179 25.33 2.73 5.26
N THR A 180 24.11 2.82 4.73
CA THR A 180 23.09 1.81 4.93
C THR A 180 23.52 0.46 4.39
N ASP A 181 24.06 0.40 3.19
CA ASP A 181 24.55 -0.84 2.58
C ASP A 181 25.76 -1.40 3.33
N ALA A 182 26.69 -0.54 3.75
CA ALA A 182 27.82 -0.96 4.56
C ALA A 182 27.39 -1.58 5.90
N PHE A 183 26.41 -0.98 6.60
CA PHE A 183 25.87 -1.53 7.84
C PHE A 183 25.12 -2.85 7.63
N ILE A 184 24.36 -2.96 6.55
CA ILE A 184 23.63 -4.19 6.22
C ILE A 184 24.59 -5.31 5.86
N GLN A 185 25.67 -5.03 5.11
CA GLN A 185 26.72 -6.00 4.82
C GLN A 185 27.39 -6.52 6.11
N ASN A 186 27.52 -5.66 7.13
CA ASN A 186 28.00 -6.04 8.46
C ASN A 186 26.94 -6.69 9.36
N GLY A 187 25.81 -7.15 8.80
CA GLY A 187 24.80 -7.91 9.52
C GLY A 187 23.78 -7.09 10.32
N MET A 188 23.82 -5.76 10.26
CA MET A 188 22.83 -4.93 10.95
C MET A 188 21.50 -4.92 10.22
N ARG A 189 20.39 -5.04 10.97
CA ARG A 189 19.03 -5.08 10.41
C ARG A 189 18.03 -4.35 11.32
N GLY A 190 16.93 -3.89 10.72
CA GLY A 190 15.74 -3.39 11.42
C GLY A 190 16.02 -2.23 12.38
N ALA A 191 15.53 -2.33 13.61
CA ALA A 191 15.60 -1.28 14.61
C ALA A 191 17.05 -0.89 15.00
N THR A 192 17.97 -1.86 15.02
CA THR A 192 19.40 -1.62 15.30
C THR A 192 20.04 -0.75 14.24
N LEU A 193 19.72 -0.99 12.97
CA LEU A 193 20.19 -0.19 11.84
C LEU A 193 19.65 1.23 11.92
N LYS A 194 18.35 1.39 12.16
CA LYS A 194 17.70 2.70 12.32
C LYS A 194 18.33 3.50 13.45
N TRP A 195 18.58 2.87 14.58
CA TRP A 195 19.18 3.53 15.74
C TRP A 195 20.62 3.99 15.48
N LYS A 196 21.44 3.18 14.81
CA LYS A 196 22.82 3.52 14.44
C LYS A 196 22.88 4.67 13.43
N LEU A 197 22.04 4.65 12.41
CA LEU A 197 21.93 5.73 11.42
C LEU A 197 21.48 7.05 12.08
N PHE A 198 20.53 6.98 13.02
CA PHE A 198 20.11 8.14 13.80
C PHE A 198 21.22 8.76 14.65
N GLN A 199 22.13 7.95 15.20
CA GLN A 199 23.28 8.45 15.95
C GLN A 199 24.32 9.17 15.08
N ILE A 200 24.45 8.77 13.82
CA ILE A 200 25.44 9.32 12.88
C ILE A 200 24.89 10.56 12.16
N SER A 201 23.58 10.63 11.95
CA SER A 201 22.94 11.79 11.34
C SER A 201 23.04 12.98 12.29
N PRO A 202 23.61 14.14 11.87
CA PRO A 202 23.62 15.34 12.68
C PRO A 202 22.17 15.72 13.00
N ARG A 203 21.85 15.87 14.28
CA ARG A 203 20.55 16.37 14.72
C ARG A 203 20.26 17.67 13.96
N PRO A 204 19.07 17.86 13.38
CA PRO A 204 18.69 19.17 12.91
C PRO A 204 18.82 20.12 14.10
N MET A 205 19.64 21.15 13.96
CA MET A 205 19.78 22.16 14.99
C MET A 205 18.39 22.70 15.25
N GLY A 206 17.89 22.46 16.47
CA GLY A 206 16.63 23.02 16.92
C GLY A 206 16.65 24.52 16.72
N SER A 207 15.58 25.04 16.15
CA SER A 207 15.30 26.47 16.13
C SER A 207 15.49 27.03 17.54
N ILE A 208 16.53 27.81 17.72
CA ILE A 208 16.66 28.68 18.89
C ILE A 208 15.63 29.79 18.65
N SER A 209 14.57 29.75 19.43
CA SER A 209 13.63 30.87 19.59
C SER A 209 14.29 32.00 20.36
#